data_2d3f8a2a07d3bbf4b80190c8703a031b
#
_entry.id   2d3f8a2a07d3bbf4b80190c8703a031b
#
_cell.length_a   1.000
_cell.length_b   1.000
_cell.length_c   1.000
_cell.angle_alpha   90.00
_cell.angle_beta   90.00
_cell.angle_gamma   90.00
#
_symmetry.space_group_name_H-M   'P 1'
#
loop_
_entity.id
_entity.type
_entity.pdbx_description
1 polymer ?
#
loop_
_entity_poly.entity_id
_entity_poly.type
_entity_poly.pdbx_seq_one_letter_code
_entity_poly.pdbx_strand_id
1 'polypeptide(L)'
;MFTDNFNSYACENDSIACTIGKYEFTAKIVYDPDYDPNNDDCWDESDIARWKNDEWFFCGIVLSCKYNGISIPCSESLWGIDCNFGNNNYYLLEVANELLSQYDYENARKEMLDALN
;
A
#
# COMPACT_ATOMS: atom_id res chain seq x y z
N MET A 1 9.60 -6.05 -9.37
CA MET A 1 9.44 -5.19 -8.18
C MET A 1 9.04 -3.78 -8.60
N PHE A 2 8.47 -3.05 -7.68
CA PHE A 2 8.18 -1.63 -7.93
C PHE A 2 9.49 -0.83 -7.93
N THR A 3 9.63 0.07 -8.88
CA THR A 3 10.79 0.95 -9.00
C THR A 3 10.40 2.43 -8.89
N ASP A 4 9.13 2.76 -9.14
CA ASP A 4 8.61 4.11 -9.00
C ASP A 4 8.28 4.41 -7.53
N ASN A 5 8.65 5.59 -7.05
CA ASN A 5 8.27 6.06 -5.72
C ASN A 5 6.88 6.70 -5.76
N PHE A 6 6.21 6.67 -4.61
CA PHE A 6 5.08 7.58 -4.38
C PHE A 6 5.59 9.02 -4.35
N ASN A 7 4.71 9.98 -4.57
CA ASN A 7 5.06 11.40 -4.48
C ASN A 7 5.55 11.74 -3.06
N SER A 8 6.42 12.73 -2.96
CA SER A 8 6.91 13.20 -1.65
C SER A 8 5.79 13.72 -0.76
N TYR A 9 4.71 14.22 -1.37
CA TYR A 9 3.42 14.46 -0.71
C TYR A 9 2.39 13.57 -1.40
N ALA A 10 2.01 12.51 -0.72
CA ALA A 10 1.11 11.50 -1.27
C ALA A 10 -0.32 11.72 -0.79
N CYS A 11 -1.27 11.30 -1.61
CA CYS A 11 -2.70 11.42 -1.33
C CYS A 11 -3.37 10.06 -1.39
N GLU A 12 -4.54 9.96 -0.75
CA GLU A 12 -5.38 8.78 -0.88
C GLU A 12 -5.64 8.47 -2.36
N ASN A 13 -5.61 7.20 -2.71
CA ASN A 13 -5.74 6.66 -4.06
C ASN A 13 -4.52 6.85 -4.97
N ASP A 14 -3.47 7.51 -4.52
CA ASP A 14 -2.21 7.48 -5.25
C ASP A 14 -1.70 6.05 -5.33
N SER A 15 -1.12 5.67 -6.46
CA SER A 15 -0.66 4.31 -6.70
C SER A 15 0.63 4.28 -7.49
N ILE A 16 1.35 3.18 -7.34
CA ILE A 16 2.49 2.83 -8.17
C ILE A 16 2.22 1.46 -8.80
N ALA A 17 2.81 1.22 -9.96
CA ALA A 17 2.58 -0.02 -10.71
C ALA A 17 3.88 -0.63 -11.19
N CYS A 18 3.88 -1.93 -11.39
CA CYS A 18 4.95 -2.64 -12.07
C CYS A 18 4.41 -3.88 -12.77
N THR A 19 5.23 -4.45 -13.66
CA THR A 19 4.87 -5.67 -14.38
C THR A 19 5.96 -6.72 -14.20
N ILE A 20 5.55 -7.98 -14.09
CA ILE A 20 6.44 -9.15 -14.12
C ILE A 20 5.82 -10.13 -15.10
N GLY A 21 6.42 -10.25 -16.31
CA GLY A 21 5.82 -11.04 -17.37
C GLY A 21 4.44 -10.53 -17.76
N LYS A 22 3.42 -11.36 -17.62
CA LYS A 22 2.02 -11.02 -17.91
C LYS A 22 1.25 -10.53 -16.69
N TYR A 23 1.91 -10.44 -15.54
CA TYR A 23 1.30 -9.95 -14.31
C TYR A 23 1.50 -8.45 -14.18
N GLU A 24 0.44 -7.74 -13.85
CA GLU A 24 0.45 -6.31 -13.53
C GLU A 24 0.11 -6.13 -12.06
N PHE A 25 0.96 -5.43 -11.33
CA PHE A 25 0.78 -5.17 -9.90
C PHE A 25 0.57 -3.68 -9.68
N THR A 26 -0.33 -3.36 -8.77
CA THR A 26 -0.58 -1.98 -8.33
C THR A 26 -0.57 -1.94 -6.82
N ALA A 27 0.17 -1.00 -6.25
CA ALA A 27 0.14 -0.71 -4.83
C ALA A 27 -0.52 0.66 -4.65
N LYS A 28 -1.61 0.71 -3.88
CA LYS A 28 -2.43 1.90 -3.71
C LYS A 28 -2.47 2.34 -2.26
N ILE A 29 -2.41 3.66 -2.05
CA ILE A 29 -2.59 4.29 -0.75
C ILE A 29 -4.08 4.39 -0.45
N VAL A 30 -4.49 3.84 0.70
CA VAL A 30 -5.87 3.90 1.18
C VAL A 30 -5.87 4.54 2.57
N TYR A 31 -6.74 5.50 2.80
CA TYR A 31 -6.88 6.14 4.11
C TYR A 31 -7.25 5.11 5.17
N ASP A 32 -6.60 5.19 6.35
CA ASP A 32 -6.87 4.30 7.48
C ASP A 32 -7.61 5.10 8.57
N PRO A 33 -8.94 4.99 8.66
CA PRO A 33 -9.72 5.74 9.64
C PRO A 33 -9.66 5.16 11.05
N ASP A 34 -9.16 3.94 11.20
CA ASP A 34 -9.19 3.21 12.46
C ASP A 34 -7.98 3.51 13.35
N TYR A 35 -6.98 4.21 12.83
CA TYR A 35 -5.77 4.52 13.57
C TYR A 35 -5.79 5.95 14.10
N ASP A 36 -5.55 6.10 15.40
CA ASP A 36 -5.54 7.40 16.10
C ASP A 36 -4.20 7.54 16.83
N PRO A 37 -3.39 8.58 16.54
CA PRO A 37 -2.09 8.77 17.18
C PRO A 37 -2.18 9.06 18.69
N ASN A 38 -3.33 9.47 19.19
CA ASN A 38 -3.53 9.68 20.63
C ASN A 38 -3.47 8.36 21.42
N ASN A 39 -3.65 7.22 20.76
CA ASN A 39 -3.62 5.90 21.39
C ASN A 39 -2.22 5.29 21.41
N ASP A 40 -1.21 6.01 20.95
CA ASP A 40 0.16 5.51 20.80
C ASP A 40 1.14 6.52 21.37
N ASP A 41 2.04 6.08 22.24
CA ASP A 41 3.05 6.92 22.90
C ASP A 41 4.18 7.36 21.95
N CYS A 42 4.20 6.88 20.71
CA CYS A 42 5.25 7.23 19.73
C CYS A 42 5.16 8.67 19.23
N TRP A 43 4.03 9.33 19.43
CA TRP A 43 3.74 10.64 18.83
C TRP A 43 3.67 11.71 19.92
N ASP A 44 4.37 12.83 19.71
CA ASP A 44 4.32 13.96 20.63
C ASP A 44 3.13 14.89 20.29
N GLU A 45 2.93 15.92 21.14
CA GLU A 45 1.82 16.86 20.93
C GLU A 45 1.92 17.63 19.61
N SER A 46 3.14 17.95 19.18
CA SER A 46 3.38 18.62 17.90
C SER A 46 2.98 17.74 16.72
N ASP A 47 3.33 16.46 16.77
CA ASP A 47 2.97 15.49 15.73
C ASP A 47 1.47 15.33 15.62
N ILE A 48 0.78 15.21 16.76
CA ILE A 48 -0.68 15.05 16.81
C ILE A 48 -1.36 16.31 16.29
N ALA A 49 -0.86 17.52 16.61
CA ALA A 49 -1.41 18.77 16.11
C ALA A 49 -1.34 18.84 14.58
N ARG A 50 -0.22 18.42 13.99
CA ARG A 50 -0.05 18.36 12.53
C ARG A 50 -1.00 17.35 11.90
N TRP A 51 -1.21 16.22 12.56
CA TRP A 51 -2.18 15.19 12.10
C TRP A 51 -3.60 15.77 12.09
N LYS A 52 -3.99 16.51 13.15
CA LYS A 52 -5.30 17.17 13.21
C LYS A 52 -5.47 18.23 12.12
N ASN A 53 -4.37 18.82 11.66
CA ASN A 53 -4.36 19.82 10.58
C ASN A 53 -4.20 19.16 9.18
N ASP A 54 -4.32 17.83 9.07
CA ASP A 54 -4.21 17.09 7.83
C ASP A 54 -2.84 17.21 7.13
N GLU A 55 -1.78 17.52 7.88
CA GLU A 55 -0.44 17.59 7.32
C GLU A 55 0.15 16.20 7.07
N TRP A 56 -0.30 15.22 7.80
CA TRP A 56 0.01 13.81 7.58
C TRP A 56 -1.17 12.96 8.05
N PHE A 57 -1.22 11.71 7.63
CA PHE A 57 -2.32 10.81 7.95
C PHE A 57 -1.84 9.37 8.03
N PHE A 58 -2.68 8.50 8.59
CA PHE A 58 -2.44 7.05 8.56
C PHE A 58 -3.09 6.45 7.33
N CYS A 59 -2.36 5.52 6.71
CA CYS A 59 -2.83 4.83 5.52
C CYS A 59 -2.57 3.34 5.59
N GLY A 60 -3.17 2.63 4.67
CA GLY A 60 -2.79 1.29 4.28
C GLY A 60 -2.21 1.31 2.88
N ILE A 61 -1.33 0.37 2.61
CA ILE A 61 -0.89 0.04 1.25
C ILE A 61 -1.60 -1.25 0.87
N VAL A 62 -2.35 -1.22 -0.21
CA VAL A 62 -3.14 -2.36 -0.69
C VAL A 62 -2.62 -2.77 -2.06
N LEU A 63 -2.19 -4.04 -2.16
CA LEU A 63 -1.68 -4.62 -3.40
C LEU A 63 -2.84 -5.21 -4.20
N SER A 64 -2.83 -5.01 -5.51
CA SER A 64 -3.74 -5.69 -6.44
C SER A 64 -2.95 -6.25 -7.61
N CYS A 65 -3.52 -7.23 -8.28
CA CYS A 65 -2.85 -7.96 -9.35
C CYS A 65 -3.82 -8.28 -10.49
N LYS A 66 -3.31 -8.16 -11.72
CA LYS A 66 -4.01 -8.64 -12.92
C LYS A 66 -3.06 -9.55 -13.71
N TYR A 67 -3.62 -10.56 -14.36
CA TYR A 67 -2.93 -11.42 -15.30
C TYR A 67 -3.64 -11.32 -16.64
N ASN A 68 -2.93 -10.88 -17.69
CA ASN A 68 -3.53 -10.62 -19.00
C ASN A 68 -4.79 -9.72 -18.90
N GLY A 69 -4.77 -8.74 -18.02
CA GLY A 69 -5.88 -7.83 -17.82
C GLY A 69 -7.02 -8.36 -16.95
N ILE A 70 -6.91 -9.60 -16.46
CA ILE A 70 -7.93 -10.23 -15.62
C ILE A 70 -7.50 -10.14 -14.14
N SER A 71 -8.38 -9.65 -13.28
CA SER A 71 -8.08 -9.50 -11.85
C SER A 71 -7.83 -10.86 -11.19
N ILE A 72 -6.75 -10.93 -10.42
CA ILE A 72 -6.35 -12.10 -9.63
C ILE A 72 -6.61 -11.78 -8.16
N PRO A 73 -7.15 -12.74 -7.36
CA PRO A 73 -7.34 -12.51 -5.93
C PRO A 73 -6.03 -12.13 -5.24
N CYS A 74 -6.08 -11.06 -4.46
CA CYS A 74 -4.93 -10.57 -3.70
C CYS A 74 -5.44 -9.96 -2.39
N SER A 75 -4.92 -10.44 -1.27
CA SER A 75 -5.26 -9.93 0.06
C SER A 75 -4.05 -9.31 0.77
N GLU A 76 -2.97 -9.05 0.04
CA GLU A 76 -1.77 -8.46 0.62
C GLU A 76 -1.99 -6.96 0.88
N SER A 77 -1.90 -6.58 2.15
CA SER A 77 -2.02 -5.18 2.59
C SER A 77 -1.30 -4.99 3.91
N LEU A 78 -0.93 -3.75 4.20
CA LEU A 78 -0.38 -3.35 5.49
C LEU A 78 -1.01 -2.01 5.88
N TRP A 79 -1.49 -1.90 7.10
CA TRP A 79 -2.24 -0.75 7.61
C TRP A 79 -1.50 -0.06 8.75
N GLY A 80 -1.98 1.11 9.16
CA GLY A 80 -1.39 1.86 10.26
C GLY A 80 -0.05 2.50 9.91
N ILE A 81 0.16 2.86 8.64
CA ILE A 81 1.40 3.45 8.15
C ILE A 81 1.23 4.97 8.09
N ASP A 82 2.20 5.71 8.64
CA ASP A 82 2.18 7.18 8.52
C ASP A 82 2.56 7.61 7.10
N CYS A 83 1.78 8.52 6.54
CA CYS A 83 1.98 9.08 5.22
C CYS A 83 2.17 10.58 5.33
N ASN A 84 3.20 11.13 4.67
CA ASN A 84 3.56 12.56 4.69
C ASN A 84 4.09 13.05 6.04
N PHE A 85 4.44 12.15 6.96
CA PHE A 85 4.96 12.53 8.26
C PHE A 85 6.35 13.14 8.16
N GLY A 86 7.22 12.54 7.34
CA GLY A 86 8.57 13.03 7.10
C GLY A 86 8.71 13.80 5.78
N ASN A 87 9.96 14.05 5.39
CA ASN A 87 10.27 14.81 4.17
C ASN A 87 10.06 14.02 2.88
N ASN A 88 9.92 12.69 2.99
CA ASN A 88 9.66 11.81 1.85
C ASN A 88 8.92 10.56 2.33
N ASN A 89 8.38 9.83 1.38
CA ASN A 89 7.61 8.62 1.64
C ASN A 89 8.33 7.36 1.10
N TYR A 90 9.65 7.31 1.17
CA TYR A 90 10.45 6.19 0.66
C TYR A 90 10.04 4.84 1.22
N TYR A 91 9.69 4.80 2.50
CA TYR A 91 9.30 3.55 3.15
C TYR A 91 8.01 2.97 2.56
N LEU A 92 7.17 3.78 1.92
CA LEU A 92 5.97 3.27 1.25
C LEU A 92 6.34 2.38 0.06
N LEU A 93 7.40 2.73 -0.67
CA LEU A 93 7.92 1.87 -1.75
C LEU A 93 8.46 0.57 -1.17
N GLU A 94 9.16 0.62 -0.06
CA GLU A 94 9.67 -0.58 0.62
C GLU A 94 8.54 -1.50 1.06
N VAL A 95 7.48 -0.92 1.64
CA VAL A 95 6.28 -1.68 2.03
C VAL A 95 5.63 -2.34 0.82
N ALA A 96 5.46 -1.61 -0.28
CA ALA A 96 4.87 -2.15 -1.50
C ALA A 96 5.67 -3.35 -2.02
N ASN A 97 7.00 -3.26 -2.04
CA ASN A 97 7.87 -4.35 -2.49
C ASN A 97 7.85 -5.53 -1.51
N GLU A 98 7.76 -5.27 -0.22
CA GLU A 98 7.62 -6.35 0.76
C GLU A 98 6.32 -7.12 0.57
N LEU A 99 5.21 -6.42 0.37
CA LEU A 99 3.92 -7.05 0.09
C LEU A 99 3.98 -7.88 -1.19
N LEU A 100 4.61 -7.35 -2.24
CA LEU A 100 4.80 -8.09 -3.49
C LEU A 100 5.62 -9.36 -3.27
N SER A 101 6.68 -9.29 -2.47
CA SER A 101 7.54 -10.44 -2.19
C SER A 101 6.83 -11.55 -1.43
N GLN A 102 5.80 -11.20 -0.63
CA GLN A 102 5.00 -12.14 0.14
C GLN A 102 3.83 -12.74 -0.64
N TYR A 103 3.48 -12.15 -1.78
CA TYR A 103 2.32 -12.55 -2.56
C TYR A 103 2.68 -13.69 -3.53
N ASP A 104 2.09 -14.86 -3.30
CA ASP A 104 2.21 -16.00 -4.22
C ASP A 104 1.17 -15.87 -5.33
N TYR A 105 1.44 -14.98 -6.27
CA TYR A 105 0.51 -14.64 -7.34
C TYR A 105 0.33 -15.77 -8.35
N GLU A 106 1.34 -16.60 -8.55
CA GLU A 106 1.23 -17.77 -9.45
C GLU A 106 0.24 -18.78 -8.88
N ASN A 107 0.32 -19.04 -7.57
CA ASN A 107 -0.63 -19.93 -6.89
C ASN A 107 -2.05 -19.34 -6.88
N ALA A 108 -2.17 -18.03 -6.63
CA ALA A 108 -3.46 -17.34 -6.64
C ALA A 108 -4.13 -17.48 -8.02
N ARG A 109 -3.36 -17.35 -9.10
CA ARG A 109 -3.87 -17.55 -10.46
C ARG A 109 -4.34 -19.00 -10.67
N LYS A 110 -3.54 -19.98 -10.23
CA LYS A 110 -3.90 -21.41 -10.37
C LYS A 110 -5.18 -21.72 -9.61
N GLU A 111 -5.31 -21.25 -8.38
CA GLU A 111 -6.52 -21.49 -7.59
C GLU A 111 -7.75 -20.86 -8.22
N MET A 112 -7.60 -19.66 -8.80
CA MET A 112 -8.70 -19.00 -9.49
C MET A 112 -9.16 -19.82 -10.72
N LEU A 113 -8.21 -20.32 -11.52
CA LEU A 113 -8.52 -21.15 -12.69
C LEU A 113 -9.17 -22.47 -12.30
N ASP A 114 -8.69 -23.10 -11.23
CA ASP A 114 -9.25 -24.35 -10.72
C ASP A 114 -10.72 -24.15 -10.23
N ALA A 115 -10.98 -23.00 -9.62
CA ALA A 115 -12.34 -22.68 -9.16
C ALA A 115 -13.33 -22.46 -10.32
N LEU A 116 -12.84 -22.12 -11.51
CA LEU A 116 -13.67 -21.91 -12.71
C LEU A 116 -13.97 -23.21 -13.48
N ASN A 117 -13.28 -24.28 -13.13
CA ASN A 117 -13.50 -25.61 -13.76
C ASN A 117 -14.50 -26.46 -12.93
#